data_be9c9a38b91e8682b2503e0d4dc95952
#
_entry.id   be9c9a38b91e8682b2503e0d4dc95952
#
_cell.length_a   1.000
_cell.length_b   1.000
_cell.length_c   1.000
_cell.angle_alpha   90.00
_cell.angle_beta   90.00
_cell.angle_gamma   90.00
#
_symmetry.space_group_name_H-M   'P 1'
#
loop_
_entity.id
_entity.type
_entity.pdbx_description
1 polymer ?
#
loop_
_entity_poly.entity_id
_entity_poly.type
_entity_poly.pdbx_seq_one_letter_code
_entity_poly.pdbx_strand_id
1 'polypeptide(L)'
;MSVDRIDQVIPTLASRDAIGGHTVQLRDLLRAQGYQSDIYYGNASPDRLEFGYPVSRLGEHPASGRVLLYQLSIGSGVADIVRERGERKFVNYHNITPADLVEAWMPEVGEEVRWGRAQLRDLAPVTEFAIADSGFNERELRSAGYRSTVTLPLLIDLDSFSGAPDPVVASRLAEAKAQGGTDLLFVGKVSPHKGQDDLIKALATYRQLYDPQARLHIVGGSISEEYSVALERFVEELELTAAVEFAGVVNHEELIAYYAAADVFCCLSNHEGFCVPLLESMVHRLPIVAYTNTAVPETVQGAGLVLPDKEPARVAAAIDRVVGDDRLRKVLAAASAERLETFALPRVREGFAAALDAACAV
;
A
#
# COMPACT_ATOMS: atom_id res chain seq x y z
N MET A 1 -12.69 -33.63 -5.58
CA MET A 1 -11.27 -34.08 -5.50
C MET A 1 -10.58 -33.17 -4.51
N SER A 2 -9.74 -33.72 -3.64
CA SER A 2 -8.96 -32.88 -2.71
C SER A 2 -8.03 -31.93 -3.46
N VAL A 3 -7.94 -30.68 -3.00
CA VAL A 3 -6.96 -29.72 -3.50
C VAL A 3 -5.61 -30.06 -2.87
N ASP A 4 -4.59 -30.26 -3.69
CA ASP A 4 -3.21 -30.52 -3.25
C ASP A 4 -2.24 -29.43 -3.72
N ARG A 5 -2.72 -28.53 -4.60
CA ARG A 5 -1.92 -27.45 -5.19
C ARG A 5 -2.67 -26.12 -5.27
N ILE A 6 -2.06 -25.06 -4.77
CA ILE A 6 -2.55 -23.67 -4.88
C ILE A 6 -1.45 -22.83 -5.48
N ASP A 7 -1.55 -22.53 -6.76
CA ASP A 7 -0.60 -21.70 -7.45
C ASP A 7 -1.07 -20.25 -7.51
N GLN A 8 -0.14 -19.33 -7.30
CA GLN A 8 -0.41 -17.92 -7.38
C GLN A 8 -0.10 -17.38 -8.76
N VAL A 9 -0.95 -16.51 -9.27
CA VAL A 9 -0.76 -15.85 -10.55
C VAL A 9 -0.82 -14.34 -10.34
N ILE A 10 0.22 -13.62 -10.78
CA ILE A 10 0.35 -12.18 -10.55
C ILE A 10 0.70 -11.44 -11.86
N PRO A 11 0.11 -10.26 -12.13
CA PRO A 11 0.48 -9.46 -13.30
C PRO A 11 1.95 -9.11 -13.33
N THR A 12 2.47 -8.56 -12.23
CA THR A 12 3.88 -8.16 -12.11
C THR A 12 4.41 -8.49 -10.72
N LEU A 13 5.49 -9.26 -10.65
CA LEU A 13 6.22 -9.53 -9.42
C LEU A 13 7.36 -8.52 -9.29
N ALA A 14 7.05 -7.37 -8.66
CA ALA A 14 7.96 -6.23 -8.57
C ALA A 14 8.79 -6.24 -7.28
N SER A 15 9.98 -5.64 -7.36
CA SER A 15 10.79 -5.30 -6.19
C SER A 15 10.13 -4.18 -5.39
N ARG A 16 10.30 -4.20 -4.08
CA ARG A 16 9.83 -3.13 -3.16
C ARG A 16 8.34 -2.80 -3.35
N ASP A 17 7.55 -3.85 -3.64
CA ASP A 17 6.11 -3.78 -3.77
C ASP A 17 5.45 -4.67 -2.72
N ALA A 18 4.49 -4.12 -2.00
CA ALA A 18 3.79 -4.82 -0.92
C ALA A 18 3.08 -6.08 -1.41
N ILE A 19 2.51 -6.06 -2.63
CA ILE A 19 1.79 -7.18 -3.23
C ILE A 19 2.78 -8.30 -3.59
N GLY A 20 3.92 -7.95 -4.18
CA GLY A 20 4.99 -8.91 -4.49
C GLY A 20 5.53 -9.59 -3.23
N GLY A 21 5.76 -8.83 -2.15
CA GLY A 21 6.17 -9.35 -0.85
C GLY A 21 5.10 -10.28 -0.25
N HIS A 22 3.85 -9.86 -0.23
CA HIS A 22 2.70 -10.66 0.20
C HIS A 22 2.60 -11.99 -0.57
N THR A 23 2.73 -11.94 -1.91
CA THR A 23 2.65 -13.13 -2.77
C THR A 23 3.70 -14.18 -2.40
N VAL A 24 4.94 -13.76 -2.12
CA VAL A 24 6.03 -14.64 -1.67
C VAL A 24 5.72 -15.22 -0.28
N GLN A 25 5.31 -14.40 0.67
CA GLN A 25 4.93 -14.84 2.02
C GLN A 25 3.77 -15.85 1.99
N LEU A 26 2.78 -15.63 1.11
CA LEU A 26 1.64 -16.53 0.96
C LEU A 26 2.04 -17.86 0.34
N ARG A 27 2.94 -17.88 -0.65
CA ARG A 27 3.53 -19.13 -1.18
C ARG A 27 4.18 -19.95 -0.07
N ASP A 28 5.00 -19.29 0.75
CA ASP A 28 5.74 -19.96 1.80
C ASP A 28 4.79 -20.47 2.91
N LEU A 29 3.71 -19.75 3.21
CA LEU A 29 2.65 -20.20 4.08
C LEU A 29 1.95 -21.46 3.53
N LEU A 30 1.54 -21.45 2.27
CA LEU A 30 0.88 -22.59 1.61
C LEU A 30 1.75 -23.85 1.62
N ARG A 31 3.04 -23.67 1.32
CA ARG A 31 4.03 -24.78 1.39
C ARG A 31 4.17 -25.33 2.82
N ALA A 32 4.17 -24.46 3.82
CA ALA A 32 4.23 -24.89 5.23
C ALA A 32 2.99 -25.66 5.68
N GLN A 33 1.82 -25.42 5.02
CA GLN A 33 0.58 -26.16 5.22
C GLN A 33 0.51 -27.48 4.45
N GLY A 34 1.51 -27.79 3.62
CA GLY A 34 1.57 -29.02 2.83
C GLY A 34 1.03 -28.92 1.41
N TYR A 35 0.54 -27.75 0.97
CA TYR A 35 0.19 -27.53 -0.42
C TYR A 35 1.45 -27.41 -1.29
N GLN A 36 1.39 -27.90 -2.52
CA GLN A 36 2.30 -27.43 -3.55
C GLN A 36 1.89 -26.02 -3.94
N SER A 37 2.85 -25.10 -4.11
CA SER A 37 2.57 -23.72 -4.48
C SER A 37 3.73 -23.10 -5.20
N ASP A 38 3.47 -22.57 -6.39
CA ASP A 38 4.40 -21.78 -7.18
C ASP A 38 3.77 -20.43 -7.55
N ILE A 39 4.62 -19.46 -7.92
CA ILE A 39 4.21 -18.14 -8.38
C ILE A 39 4.41 -18.08 -9.89
N TYR A 40 3.38 -17.64 -10.64
CA TYR A 40 3.43 -17.40 -12.06
C TYR A 40 3.19 -15.91 -12.33
N TYR A 41 4.13 -15.26 -13.01
CA TYR A 41 4.08 -13.83 -13.27
C TYR A 41 3.96 -13.51 -14.76
N GLY A 42 3.26 -12.42 -15.07
CA GLY A 42 3.29 -11.82 -16.41
C GLY A 42 4.63 -11.13 -16.67
N ASN A 43 5.05 -10.27 -15.71
CA ASN A 43 6.36 -9.63 -15.68
C ASN A 43 6.98 -9.80 -14.29
N ALA A 44 8.32 -9.69 -14.21
CA ALA A 44 9.03 -9.68 -12.93
C ALA A 44 10.26 -8.76 -12.99
N SER A 45 10.58 -8.13 -11.87
CA SER A 45 11.85 -7.43 -11.70
C SER A 45 13.02 -8.42 -11.70
N PRO A 46 14.23 -8.04 -12.17
CA PRO A 46 15.36 -8.95 -12.30
C PRO A 46 15.71 -9.72 -11.01
N ASP A 47 15.61 -9.06 -9.85
CA ASP A 47 15.85 -9.64 -8.51
C ASP A 47 14.70 -10.51 -8.00
N ARG A 48 13.59 -10.61 -8.75
CA ARG A 48 12.42 -11.43 -8.41
C ARG A 48 12.24 -12.66 -9.29
N LEU A 49 13.02 -12.81 -10.34
CA LEU A 49 12.91 -13.91 -11.29
C LEU A 49 13.03 -15.29 -10.64
N GLU A 50 13.84 -15.43 -9.59
CA GLU A 50 14.05 -16.69 -8.87
C GLU A 50 12.86 -17.12 -7.99
N PHE A 51 11.92 -16.21 -7.70
CA PHE A 51 10.78 -16.49 -6.84
C PHE A 51 9.59 -17.15 -7.55
N GLY A 52 9.62 -17.21 -8.89
CA GLY A 52 8.50 -17.76 -9.66
C GLY A 52 8.86 -18.07 -11.12
N TYR A 53 7.84 -18.30 -11.92
CA TYR A 53 7.95 -18.68 -13.33
C TYR A 53 7.13 -17.73 -14.22
N PRO A 54 7.51 -17.54 -15.48
CA PRO A 54 6.66 -16.84 -16.45
C PRO A 54 5.30 -17.54 -16.57
N VAL A 55 4.23 -16.75 -16.71
CA VAL A 55 2.85 -17.27 -16.86
C VAL A 55 2.67 -18.22 -18.04
N SER A 56 3.54 -18.16 -19.06
CA SER A 56 3.57 -19.09 -20.18
C SER A 56 3.79 -20.56 -19.75
N ARG A 57 4.38 -20.78 -18.58
CA ARG A 57 4.60 -22.12 -18.00
C ARG A 57 3.44 -22.61 -17.15
N LEU A 58 2.37 -21.82 -16.98
CA LEU A 58 1.22 -22.16 -16.13
C LEU A 58 0.53 -23.47 -16.55
N GLY A 59 0.63 -23.87 -17.81
CA GLY A 59 0.06 -25.10 -18.35
C GLY A 59 0.87 -26.39 -18.11
N GLU A 60 2.06 -26.32 -17.49
CA GLU A 60 2.92 -27.48 -17.28
C GLU A 60 2.40 -28.47 -16.23
N HIS A 61 1.45 -28.05 -15.39
CA HIS A 61 0.83 -28.89 -14.34
C HIS A 61 -0.62 -29.22 -14.69
N PRO A 62 -1.10 -30.41 -14.27
CA PRO A 62 -2.50 -30.81 -14.43
C PRO A 62 -3.48 -29.84 -13.74
N ALA A 63 -4.66 -29.65 -14.32
CA ALA A 63 -5.70 -28.80 -13.72
C ALA A 63 -6.44 -29.48 -12.54
N SER A 64 -6.44 -30.81 -12.49
CA SER A 64 -7.13 -31.58 -11.44
C SER A 64 -6.44 -31.42 -10.08
N GLY A 65 -7.22 -31.14 -9.04
CA GLY A 65 -6.70 -30.90 -7.67
C GLY A 65 -5.98 -29.56 -7.49
N ARG A 66 -6.03 -28.67 -8.49
CA ARG A 66 -5.34 -27.40 -8.54
C ARG A 66 -6.28 -26.20 -8.40
N VAL A 67 -5.86 -25.20 -7.63
CA VAL A 67 -6.47 -23.87 -7.54
C VAL A 67 -5.51 -22.84 -8.11
N LEU A 68 -6.01 -21.89 -8.88
CA LEU A 68 -5.29 -20.68 -9.27
C LEU A 68 -5.75 -19.53 -8.39
N LEU A 69 -4.86 -18.96 -7.59
CA LEU A 69 -5.08 -17.78 -6.78
C LEU A 69 -4.50 -16.56 -7.51
N TYR A 70 -5.37 -15.75 -8.09
CA TYR A 70 -4.98 -14.58 -8.87
C TYR A 70 -4.83 -13.34 -8.00
N GLN A 71 -3.67 -12.69 -8.05
CA GLN A 71 -3.35 -11.44 -7.35
C GLN A 71 -3.81 -10.26 -8.20
N LEU A 72 -5.04 -9.81 -8.00
CA LEU A 72 -5.70 -8.79 -8.82
C LEU A 72 -5.42 -7.38 -8.30
N SER A 73 -4.63 -6.60 -9.04
CA SER A 73 -4.23 -5.24 -8.65
C SER A 73 -4.28 -4.21 -9.79
N ILE A 74 -4.35 -4.67 -11.04
CA ILE A 74 -4.37 -3.83 -12.25
C ILE A 74 -4.93 -4.63 -13.42
N GLY A 75 -5.31 -3.96 -14.51
CA GLY A 75 -5.65 -4.60 -15.78
C GLY A 75 -4.46 -5.31 -16.40
N SER A 76 -4.66 -6.55 -16.83
CA SER A 76 -3.57 -7.37 -17.38
C SER A 76 -4.10 -8.51 -18.24
N GLY A 77 -3.39 -8.83 -19.34
CA GLY A 77 -3.67 -10.05 -20.12
C GLY A 77 -3.55 -11.34 -19.30
N VAL A 78 -2.88 -11.29 -18.15
CA VAL A 78 -2.80 -12.42 -17.22
C VAL A 78 -4.16 -12.77 -16.62
N ALA A 79 -5.02 -11.77 -16.35
CA ALA A 79 -6.38 -11.99 -15.86
C ALA A 79 -7.23 -12.79 -16.86
N ASP A 80 -7.10 -12.50 -18.16
CA ASP A 80 -7.81 -13.20 -19.22
C ASP A 80 -7.31 -14.65 -19.34
N ILE A 81 -6.00 -14.88 -19.24
CA ILE A 81 -5.43 -16.23 -19.18
C ILE A 81 -6.04 -17.00 -18.00
N VAL A 82 -6.05 -16.44 -16.80
CA VAL A 82 -6.63 -17.09 -15.62
C VAL A 82 -8.12 -17.37 -15.80
N ARG A 83 -8.89 -16.41 -16.34
CA ARG A 83 -10.33 -16.55 -16.58
C ARG A 83 -10.67 -17.74 -17.47
N GLU A 84 -9.90 -17.95 -18.53
CA GLU A 84 -10.14 -18.98 -19.56
C GLU A 84 -9.72 -20.40 -19.14
N ARG A 85 -8.93 -20.54 -18.09
CA ARG A 85 -8.46 -21.84 -17.63
C ARG A 85 -9.55 -22.65 -16.93
N GLY A 86 -9.37 -23.99 -16.89
CA GLY A 86 -10.33 -24.94 -16.31
C GLY A 86 -10.19 -25.19 -14.81
N GLU A 87 -9.12 -24.70 -14.16
CA GLU A 87 -8.89 -24.86 -12.72
C GLU A 87 -9.91 -24.06 -11.90
N ARG A 88 -10.10 -24.46 -10.63
CA ARG A 88 -10.78 -23.66 -9.62
C ARG A 88 -10.06 -22.32 -9.48
N LYS A 89 -10.79 -21.24 -9.30
CA LYS A 89 -10.23 -19.88 -9.24
C LYS A 89 -10.55 -19.22 -7.93
N PHE A 90 -9.50 -18.72 -7.28
CA PHE A 90 -9.56 -17.80 -6.17
C PHE A 90 -8.97 -16.46 -6.60
N VAL A 91 -9.42 -15.37 -6.00
CA VAL A 91 -8.91 -14.03 -6.25
C VAL A 91 -8.45 -13.41 -4.94
N ASN A 92 -7.27 -12.81 -4.92
CA ASN A 92 -6.85 -11.87 -3.88
C ASN A 92 -6.84 -10.47 -4.49
N TYR A 93 -7.69 -9.59 -3.97
CA TYR A 93 -7.93 -8.27 -4.52
C TYR A 93 -7.20 -7.20 -3.72
N HIS A 94 -6.22 -6.55 -4.38
CA HIS A 94 -5.34 -5.53 -3.82
C HIS A 94 -5.77 -4.10 -4.14
N ASN A 95 -6.97 -3.94 -4.66
CA ASN A 95 -7.56 -2.70 -5.16
C ASN A 95 -7.06 -2.28 -6.56
N ILE A 96 -7.93 -1.56 -7.27
CA ILE A 96 -7.64 -0.92 -8.55
C ILE A 96 -8.11 0.53 -8.47
N THR A 97 -7.17 1.46 -8.57
CA THR A 97 -7.44 2.90 -8.52
C THR A 97 -8.48 3.30 -9.59
N PRO A 98 -9.49 4.13 -9.28
CA PRO A 98 -10.39 4.69 -10.28
C PRO A 98 -9.65 5.52 -11.33
N ALA A 99 -10.04 5.39 -12.60
CA ALA A 99 -9.34 6.01 -13.72
C ALA A 99 -9.34 7.54 -13.67
N ASP A 100 -10.44 8.13 -13.22
CA ASP A 100 -10.61 9.58 -13.07
C ASP A 100 -9.60 10.23 -12.13
N LEU A 101 -9.01 9.46 -11.23
CA LEU A 101 -7.96 9.94 -10.32
C LEU A 101 -6.56 9.97 -10.93
N VAL A 102 -6.36 9.37 -12.11
CA VAL A 102 -5.01 9.22 -12.72
C VAL A 102 -4.96 9.63 -14.18
N GLU A 103 -6.02 9.48 -14.94
CA GLU A 103 -6.03 9.60 -16.40
C GLU A 103 -5.67 10.98 -16.93
N ALA A 104 -5.94 12.05 -16.18
CA ALA A 104 -5.61 13.41 -16.59
C ALA A 104 -4.08 13.62 -16.71
N TRP A 105 -3.28 12.88 -15.95
CA TRP A 105 -1.82 12.94 -15.91
C TRP A 105 -1.16 11.71 -16.53
N MET A 106 -1.86 10.59 -16.59
CA MET A 106 -1.37 9.30 -17.04
C MET A 106 -2.46 8.56 -17.83
N PRO A 107 -2.74 8.98 -19.08
CA PRO A 107 -3.83 8.40 -19.88
C PRO A 107 -3.72 6.88 -20.05
N GLU A 108 -2.50 6.36 -20.31
CA GLU A 108 -2.25 4.93 -20.48
C GLU A 108 -2.56 4.14 -19.20
N VAL A 109 -2.15 4.64 -18.03
CA VAL A 109 -2.51 4.04 -16.73
C VAL A 109 -4.02 4.11 -16.52
N GLY A 110 -4.67 5.21 -16.93
CA GLY A 110 -6.13 5.35 -16.92
C GLY A 110 -6.83 4.24 -17.72
N GLU A 111 -6.29 3.86 -18.87
CA GLU A 111 -6.82 2.73 -19.68
C GLU A 111 -6.59 1.38 -18.98
N GLU A 112 -5.41 1.15 -18.43
CA GLU A 112 -5.09 -0.09 -17.70
C GLU A 112 -5.98 -0.28 -16.47
N VAL A 113 -6.22 0.76 -15.68
CA VAL A 113 -7.11 0.63 -14.50
C VAL A 113 -8.58 0.48 -14.90
N ARG A 114 -9.06 1.11 -15.99
CA ARG A 114 -10.40 0.84 -16.54
C ARG A 114 -10.54 -0.62 -16.98
N TRP A 115 -9.54 -1.14 -17.68
CA TRP A 115 -9.49 -2.55 -18.07
C TRP A 115 -9.52 -3.47 -16.85
N GLY A 116 -8.68 -3.20 -15.83
CA GLY A 116 -8.67 -3.98 -14.60
C GLY A 116 -10.01 -3.97 -13.85
N ARG A 117 -10.71 -2.81 -13.82
CA ARG A 117 -12.06 -2.72 -13.25
C ARG A 117 -13.12 -3.44 -14.06
N ALA A 118 -12.93 -3.61 -15.37
CA ALA A 118 -13.76 -4.49 -16.19
C ALA A 118 -13.45 -5.96 -15.86
N GLN A 119 -12.17 -6.34 -15.83
CA GLN A 119 -11.75 -7.70 -15.48
C GLN A 119 -12.16 -8.11 -14.06
N LEU A 120 -12.21 -7.18 -13.10
CA LEU A 120 -12.76 -7.43 -11.76
C LEU A 120 -14.20 -7.99 -11.85
N ARG A 121 -15.03 -7.44 -12.72
CA ARG A 121 -16.41 -7.94 -12.92
C ARG A 121 -16.44 -9.24 -13.72
N ASP A 122 -15.59 -9.36 -14.74
CA ASP A 122 -15.55 -10.53 -15.63
C ASP A 122 -15.04 -11.79 -14.92
N LEU A 123 -14.19 -11.64 -13.89
CA LEU A 123 -13.70 -12.73 -13.07
C LEU A 123 -14.73 -13.21 -12.03
N ALA A 124 -15.66 -12.37 -11.60
CA ALA A 124 -16.61 -12.70 -10.53
C ALA A 124 -17.44 -13.99 -10.79
N PRO A 125 -17.99 -14.23 -12.02
CA PRO A 125 -18.78 -15.44 -12.30
C PRO A 125 -17.99 -16.75 -12.25
N VAL A 126 -16.65 -16.68 -12.41
CA VAL A 126 -15.78 -17.86 -12.48
C VAL A 126 -14.91 -18.03 -11.22
N THR A 127 -15.03 -17.10 -10.25
CA THR A 127 -14.29 -17.14 -8.99
C THR A 127 -15.13 -17.78 -7.89
N GLU A 128 -14.58 -18.82 -7.25
CA GLU A 128 -15.25 -19.52 -6.16
C GLU A 128 -15.05 -18.83 -4.81
N PHE A 129 -13.90 -18.21 -4.60
CA PHE A 129 -13.55 -17.56 -3.34
C PHE A 129 -12.68 -16.33 -3.60
N ALA A 130 -12.90 -15.25 -2.85
CA ALA A 130 -12.12 -14.04 -2.99
C ALA A 130 -11.69 -13.47 -1.63
N ILE A 131 -10.46 -12.97 -1.59
CA ILE A 131 -9.83 -12.32 -0.44
C ILE A 131 -9.68 -10.85 -0.77
N ALA A 132 -9.88 -9.99 0.20
CA ALA A 132 -9.71 -8.54 0.10
C ALA A 132 -8.80 -8.03 1.21
N ASP A 133 -7.90 -7.11 0.91
CA ASP A 133 -6.94 -6.56 1.89
C ASP A 133 -7.60 -5.68 2.97
N SER A 134 -8.81 -5.17 2.68
CA SER A 134 -9.59 -4.30 3.57
C SER A 134 -11.08 -4.51 3.37
N GLY A 135 -11.88 -4.08 4.33
CA GLY A 135 -13.34 -4.06 4.20
C GLY A 135 -13.82 -3.15 3.07
N PHE A 136 -13.06 -2.08 2.74
CA PHE A 136 -13.33 -1.28 1.55
C PHE A 136 -13.20 -2.13 0.27
N ASN A 137 -12.12 -2.86 0.12
CA ASN A 137 -11.89 -3.76 -1.02
C ASN A 137 -12.94 -4.88 -1.07
N GLU A 138 -13.35 -5.42 0.08
CA GLU A 138 -14.39 -6.44 0.14
C GLU A 138 -15.74 -5.92 -0.36
N ARG A 139 -16.10 -4.67 -0.03
CA ARG A 139 -17.33 -4.02 -0.56
C ARG A 139 -17.25 -3.87 -2.08
N GLU A 140 -16.08 -3.53 -2.64
CA GLU A 140 -15.90 -3.49 -4.10
C GLU A 140 -16.06 -4.88 -4.75
N LEU A 141 -15.47 -5.94 -4.17
CA LEU A 141 -15.65 -7.32 -4.62
C LEU A 141 -17.13 -7.73 -4.65
N ARG A 142 -17.85 -7.49 -3.55
CA ARG A 142 -19.28 -7.79 -3.47
C ARG A 142 -20.11 -7.01 -4.50
N SER A 143 -19.77 -5.74 -4.71
CA SER A 143 -20.41 -4.90 -5.71
C SER A 143 -20.12 -5.36 -7.14
N ALA A 144 -18.95 -5.99 -7.37
CA ALA A 144 -18.58 -6.59 -8.64
C ALA A 144 -19.21 -7.97 -8.89
N GLY A 145 -19.92 -8.56 -7.89
CA GLY A 145 -20.64 -9.81 -8.03
C GLY A 145 -19.98 -11.05 -7.39
N TYR A 146 -18.89 -10.89 -6.64
CA TYR A 146 -18.28 -11.99 -5.89
C TYR A 146 -19.17 -12.42 -4.73
N ARG A 147 -19.40 -13.74 -4.58
CA ARG A 147 -20.36 -14.30 -3.63
C ARG A 147 -19.72 -14.76 -2.33
N SER A 148 -18.52 -15.33 -2.40
CA SER A 148 -17.76 -15.82 -1.26
C SER A 148 -16.53 -14.93 -1.07
N THR A 149 -16.55 -14.08 -0.05
CA THR A 149 -15.51 -13.08 0.21
C THR A 149 -15.07 -13.09 1.67
N VAL A 150 -13.81 -12.76 1.92
CA VAL A 150 -13.25 -12.53 3.25
C VAL A 150 -12.31 -11.35 3.23
N THR A 151 -12.29 -10.58 4.31
CA THR A 151 -11.27 -9.54 4.53
C THR A 151 -10.10 -10.14 5.29
N LEU A 152 -8.92 -10.15 4.68
CA LEU A 152 -7.65 -10.52 5.30
C LEU A 152 -6.57 -9.50 4.88
N PRO A 153 -5.88 -8.86 5.82
CA PRO A 153 -4.86 -7.88 5.48
C PRO A 153 -3.64 -8.55 4.82
N LEU A 154 -2.81 -7.75 4.17
CA LEU A 154 -1.58 -8.22 3.55
C LEU A 154 -0.67 -8.95 4.55
N LEU A 155 -0.01 -10.02 4.11
CA LEU A 155 1.06 -10.69 4.84
C LEU A 155 2.31 -9.80 4.80
N ILE A 156 2.52 -9.04 5.85
CA ILE A 156 3.62 -8.07 5.99
C ILE A 156 4.43 -8.44 7.22
N ASP A 157 5.72 -8.52 7.08
CA ASP A 157 6.65 -8.66 8.19
C ASP A 157 6.89 -7.27 8.81
N LEU A 158 6.14 -6.97 9.88
CA LEU A 158 6.26 -5.69 10.58
C LEU A 158 7.63 -5.49 11.24
N ASP A 159 8.30 -6.56 11.63
CA ASP A 159 9.65 -6.51 12.22
C ASP A 159 10.68 -6.03 11.20
N SER A 160 10.42 -6.25 9.91
CA SER A 160 11.28 -5.76 8.84
C SER A 160 11.34 -4.24 8.77
N PHE A 161 10.33 -3.52 9.27
CA PHE A 161 10.33 -2.05 9.32
C PHE A 161 11.16 -1.49 10.49
N SER A 162 11.62 -2.36 11.39
CA SER A 162 12.52 -2.02 12.48
C SER A 162 13.96 -2.32 12.08
N GLY A 163 14.88 -1.40 12.34
CA GLY A 163 16.28 -1.62 11.99
C GLY A 163 17.15 -0.40 12.27
N ALA A 164 18.43 -0.49 11.93
CA ALA A 164 19.32 0.65 12.00
C ALA A 164 19.07 1.57 10.80
N PRO A 165 18.92 2.88 11.02
CA PRO A 165 18.80 3.83 9.92
C PRO A 165 20.13 3.97 9.17
N ASP A 166 20.06 4.35 7.88
CA ASP A 166 21.25 4.75 7.13
C ASP A 166 21.94 5.93 7.83
N PRO A 167 23.25 5.81 8.19
CA PRO A 167 23.92 6.83 9.01
C PRO A 167 24.13 8.16 8.27
N VAL A 168 24.21 8.15 6.94
CA VAL A 168 24.41 9.39 6.15
C VAL A 168 23.11 10.16 6.09
N VAL A 169 22.01 9.50 5.76
CA VAL A 169 20.68 10.13 5.71
C VAL A 169 20.26 10.57 7.11
N ALA A 170 20.47 9.74 8.14
CA ALA A 170 20.16 10.09 9.53
C ALA A 170 20.94 11.32 10.00
N SER A 171 22.24 11.44 9.69
CA SER A 171 23.06 12.61 10.03
C SER A 171 22.52 13.87 9.34
N ARG A 172 22.23 13.79 8.03
CA ARG A 172 21.69 14.91 7.26
C ARG A 172 20.34 15.40 7.82
N LEU A 173 19.44 14.48 8.14
CA LEU A 173 18.14 14.82 8.73
C LEU A 173 18.29 15.39 10.15
N ALA A 174 19.20 14.86 10.95
CA ALA A 174 19.50 15.37 12.30
C ALA A 174 20.09 16.77 12.26
N GLU A 175 20.99 17.09 11.31
CA GLU A 175 21.55 18.42 11.09
C GLU A 175 20.45 19.44 10.71
N ALA A 176 19.52 19.05 9.81
CA ALA A 176 18.37 19.88 9.49
C ALA A 176 17.44 20.09 10.71
N LYS A 177 17.21 19.02 11.50
CA LYS A 177 16.43 19.08 12.73
C LYS A 177 17.04 19.99 13.81
N ALA A 178 18.35 20.02 13.91
CA ALA A 178 19.07 20.90 14.85
C ALA A 178 18.87 22.39 14.56
N GLN A 179 18.49 22.74 13.33
CA GLN A 179 18.13 24.12 12.97
C GLN A 179 16.70 24.49 13.39
N GLY A 180 15.93 23.54 13.93
CA GLY A 180 14.53 23.69 14.28
C GLY A 180 13.60 23.28 13.14
N GLY A 181 12.30 23.38 13.40
CA GLY A 181 11.24 23.09 12.47
C GLY A 181 10.68 21.67 12.57
N THR A 182 9.41 21.55 12.18
CA THR A 182 8.65 20.31 12.16
C THR A 182 8.91 19.56 10.87
N ASP A 183 9.20 18.27 10.95
CA ASP A 183 9.40 17.39 9.79
C ASP A 183 8.14 16.55 9.51
N LEU A 184 7.45 16.88 8.41
CA LEU A 184 6.32 16.12 7.88
C LEU A 184 6.85 15.04 6.95
N LEU A 185 6.30 13.82 7.04
CA LEU A 185 6.67 12.70 6.19
C LEU A 185 5.47 12.19 5.39
N PHE A 186 5.67 11.94 4.12
CA PHE A 186 4.82 11.11 3.27
C PHE A 186 5.69 10.03 2.61
N VAL A 187 5.18 8.79 2.60
CA VAL A 187 5.83 7.65 1.92
C VAL A 187 4.85 7.03 0.94
N GLY A 188 5.26 6.89 -0.30
CA GLY A 188 4.48 6.31 -1.37
C GLY A 188 4.87 6.82 -2.75
N LYS A 189 4.40 6.16 -3.80
CA LYS A 189 4.63 6.62 -5.18
C LYS A 189 4.12 8.05 -5.37
N VAL A 190 4.87 8.87 -6.09
CA VAL A 190 4.40 10.19 -6.52
C VAL A 190 3.39 9.98 -7.66
N SER A 191 2.12 10.22 -7.33
CA SER A 191 0.99 9.94 -8.24
C SER A 191 -0.22 10.79 -7.86
N PRO A 192 -1.06 11.22 -8.81
CA PRO A 192 -2.17 12.16 -8.57
C PRO A 192 -3.15 11.70 -7.46
N HIS A 193 -3.45 10.40 -7.38
CA HIS A 193 -4.35 9.87 -6.36
C HIS A 193 -3.75 9.85 -4.94
N LYS A 194 -2.46 10.14 -4.79
CA LYS A 194 -1.79 10.16 -3.48
C LYS A 194 -1.84 11.53 -2.78
N GLY A 195 -2.31 12.59 -3.47
CA GLY A 195 -2.58 13.88 -2.86
C GLY A 195 -1.35 14.66 -2.40
N GLN A 196 -0.21 14.53 -3.11
CA GLN A 196 1.00 15.30 -2.79
C GLN A 196 0.77 16.82 -2.92
N ASP A 197 -0.07 17.26 -3.85
CA ASP A 197 -0.49 18.65 -3.98
C ASP A 197 -1.23 19.17 -2.73
N ASP A 198 -2.06 18.34 -2.12
CA ASP A 198 -2.75 18.67 -0.86
C ASP A 198 -1.77 18.72 0.33
N LEU A 199 -0.75 17.86 0.35
CA LEU A 199 0.33 17.91 1.34
C LEU A 199 1.14 19.19 1.23
N ILE A 200 1.46 19.65 0.01
CA ILE A 200 2.19 20.90 -0.26
C ILE A 200 1.35 22.09 0.20
N LYS A 201 0.04 22.13 -0.10
CA LYS A 201 -0.89 23.17 0.39
C LYS A 201 -0.96 23.20 1.93
N ALA A 202 -1.02 22.02 2.55
CA ALA A 202 -1.04 21.87 4.00
C ALA A 202 0.27 22.38 4.63
N LEU A 203 1.44 22.05 4.04
CA LEU A 203 2.72 22.58 4.48
C LEU A 203 2.78 24.10 4.36
N ALA A 204 2.37 24.70 3.22
CA ALA A 204 2.33 26.15 3.04
C ALA A 204 1.54 26.84 4.15
N THR A 205 0.35 26.28 4.43
CA THR A 205 -0.53 26.80 5.49
C THR A 205 0.06 26.59 6.89
N TYR A 206 0.66 25.42 7.14
CA TYR A 206 1.30 25.12 8.42
C TYR A 206 2.48 26.05 8.69
N ARG A 207 3.32 26.33 7.67
CA ARG A 207 4.44 27.28 7.78
C ARG A 207 3.97 28.71 8.06
N GLN A 208 2.84 29.10 7.49
CA GLN A 208 2.28 30.44 7.70
C GLN A 208 1.67 30.61 9.10
N LEU A 209 1.01 29.59 9.63
CA LEU A 209 0.19 29.70 10.84
C LEU A 209 0.92 29.25 12.13
N TYR A 210 1.84 28.29 12.03
CA TYR A 210 2.41 27.59 13.19
C TYR A 210 3.93 27.57 13.21
N ASP A 211 4.58 27.03 12.15
CA ASP A 211 6.02 26.79 12.14
C ASP A 211 6.65 27.16 10.80
N PRO A 212 7.24 28.38 10.67
CA PRO A 212 7.88 28.83 9.44
C PRO A 212 9.06 27.97 8.95
N GLN A 213 9.62 27.13 9.83
CA GLN A 213 10.76 26.27 9.52
C GLN A 213 10.34 24.83 9.18
N ALA A 214 9.04 24.51 9.16
CA ALA A 214 8.54 23.19 8.84
C ALA A 214 8.97 22.71 7.45
N ARG A 215 9.22 21.41 7.31
CA ARG A 215 9.66 20.73 6.08
C ARG A 215 8.73 19.57 5.75
N LEU A 216 8.66 19.22 4.47
CA LEU A 216 7.93 18.05 3.98
C LEU A 216 8.88 17.15 3.20
N HIS A 217 9.00 15.91 3.64
CA HIS A 217 9.74 14.86 2.97
C HIS A 217 8.75 13.94 2.23
N ILE A 218 8.85 13.90 0.89
CA ILE A 218 8.08 13.02 0.01
C ILE A 218 9.02 11.90 -0.45
N VAL A 219 8.83 10.70 0.11
CA VAL A 219 9.68 9.55 -0.15
C VAL A 219 8.95 8.55 -1.03
N GLY A 220 9.50 8.28 -2.20
CA GLY A 220 8.97 7.33 -3.18
C GLY A 220 9.20 7.77 -4.62
N GLY A 221 9.22 6.81 -5.53
CA GLY A 221 9.45 7.08 -6.94
C GLY A 221 8.24 7.69 -7.63
N SER A 222 8.51 8.51 -8.64
CA SER A 222 7.47 9.02 -9.53
C SER A 222 7.06 7.97 -10.55
N ILE A 223 5.76 8.00 -10.92
CA ILE A 223 5.20 7.20 -12.02
C ILE A 223 4.75 8.06 -13.21
N SER A 224 4.84 9.40 -13.10
CA SER A 224 4.58 10.34 -14.19
C SER A 224 5.55 11.51 -14.07
N GLU A 225 6.32 11.75 -15.13
CA GLU A 225 7.24 12.88 -15.22
C GLU A 225 6.46 14.21 -15.26
N GLU A 226 5.37 14.25 -16.03
CA GLU A 226 4.52 15.44 -16.16
C GLU A 226 3.92 15.87 -14.82
N TYR A 227 3.44 14.89 -14.03
CA TYR A 227 2.89 15.18 -12.71
C TYR A 227 3.99 15.65 -11.74
N SER A 228 5.18 15.05 -11.78
CA SER A 228 6.31 15.46 -10.94
C SER A 228 6.76 16.88 -11.25
N VAL A 229 6.92 17.23 -12.53
CA VAL A 229 7.25 18.59 -12.97
C VAL A 229 6.17 19.59 -12.52
N ALA A 230 4.89 19.21 -12.58
CA ALA A 230 3.82 20.07 -12.11
C ALA A 230 3.89 20.31 -10.59
N LEU A 231 4.21 19.26 -9.80
CA LEU A 231 4.41 19.41 -8.35
C LEU A 231 5.62 20.29 -8.02
N GLU A 232 6.74 20.11 -8.72
CA GLU A 232 7.95 20.95 -8.53
C GLU A 232 7.65 22.43 -8.80
N ARG A 233 6.97 22.73 -9.92
CA ARG A 233 6.51 24.10 -10.22
C ARG A 233 5.56 24.64 -9.16
N PHE A 234 4.66 23.80 -8.65
CA PHE A 234 3.74 24.20 -7.59
C PHE A 234 4.47 24.55 -6.29
N VAL A 235 5.53 23.79 -5.95
CA VAL A 235 6.43 24.09 -4.83
C VAL A 235 7.16 25.43 -5.06
N GLU A 236 7.65 25.70 -6.27
CA GLU A 236 8.30 26.97 -6.64
C GLU A 236 7.34 28.16 -6.52
N GLU A 237 6.13 28.06 -7.06
CA GLU A 237 5.09 29.10 -7.01
C GLU A 237 4.66 29.44 -5.58
N LEU A 238 4.72 28.47 -4.66
CA LEU A 238 4.44 28.67 -3.24
C LEU A 238 5.68 29.08 -2.42
N GLU A 239 6.83 29.30 -3.06
CA GLU A 239 8.12 29.66 -2.41
C GLU A 239 8.58 28.61 -1.38
N LEU A 240 8.28 27.31 -1.64
CA LEU A 240 8.58 26.20 -0.74
C LEU A 240 9.80 25.35 -1.16
N THR A 241 10.58 25.76 -2.15
CA THR A 241 11.71 24.98 -2.71
C THR A 241 12.69 24.49 -1.65
N ALA A 242 12.97 25.30 -0.61
CA ALA A 242 13.84 24.91 0.49
C ALA A 242 13.13 24.07 1.58
N ALA A 243 11.82 23.89 1.49
CA ALA A 243 11.00 23.24 2.50
C ALA A 243 10.38 21.90 2.06
N VAL A 244 10.42 21.60 0.77
CA VAL A 244 9.89 20.32 0.22
C VAL A 244 11.04 19.54 -0.40
N GLU A 245 11.21 18.32 0.06
CA GLU A 245 12.16 17.35 -0.49
C GLU A 245 11.40 16.23 -1.21
N PHE A 246 11.72 16.03 -2.50
CA PHE A 246 11.34 14.81 -3.24
C PHE A 246 12.53 13.85 -3.17
N ALA A 247 12.53 12.94 -2.20
CA ALA A 247 13.65 12.02 -1.94
C ALA A 247 13.81 10.93 -3.01
N GLY A 248 12.78 10.72 -3.83
CA GLY A 248 12.78 9.64 -4.83
C GLY A 248 12.74 8.25 -4.20
N VAL A 249 13.25 7.26 -4.94
CA VAL A 249 13.34 5.87 -4.46
C VAL A 249 14.52 5.73 -3.52
N VAL A 250 14.27 5.35 -2.28
CA VAL A 250 15.28 5.13 -1.24
C VAL A 250 15.42 3.63 -0.93
N ASN A 251 16.55 3.22 -0.35
CA ASN A 251 16.68 1.87 0.19
C ASN A 251 15.97 1.73 1.55
N HIS A 252 16.01 0.54 2.13
CA HIS A 252 15.28 0.24 3.36
C HIS A 252 15.83 1.01 4.58
N GLU A 253 17.13 1.06 4.74
CA GLU A 253 17.82 1.75 5.84
C GLU A 253 17.64 3.28 5.75
N GLU A 254 17.63 3.82 4.53
CA GLU A 254 17.30 5.22 4.26
C GLU A 254 15.83 5.54 4.63
N LEU A 255 14.89 4.63 4.28
CA LEU A 255 13.48 4.77 4.63
C LEU A 255 13.28 4.81 6.15
N ILE A 256 13.96 3.93 6.89
CA ILE A 256 13.96 3.94 8.37
C ILE A 256 14.47 5.29 8.90
N ALA A 257 15.50 5.88 8.28
CA ALA A 257 16.00 7.18 8.71
C ALA A 257 14.95 8.30 8.58
N TYR A 258 14.16 8.31 7.51
CA TYR A 258 13.06 9.27 7.33
C TYR A 258 11.97 9.08 8.38
N TYR A 259 11.53 7.83 8.64
CA TYR A 259 10.54 7.58 9.69
C TYR A 259 11.02 7.96 11.09
N ALA A 260 12.32 7.71 11.39
CA ALA A 260 12.90 8.03 12.68
C ALA A 260 13.08 9.54 12.91
N ALA A 261 13.29 10.33 11.86
CA ALA A 261 13.52 11.78 11.94
C ALA A 261 12.22 12.60 11.94
N ALA A 262 11.15 12.07 11.37
CA ALA A 262 9.89 12.79 11.20
C ALA A 262 9.15 13.02 12.54
N ASP A 263 8.34 14.10 12.60
CA ASP A 263 7.45 14.41 13.73
C ASP A 263 6.02 13.92 13.50
N VAL A 264 5.59 13.84 12.24
CA VAL A 264 4.24 13.43 11.85
C VAL A 264 4.26 12.79 10.46
N PHE A 265 3.51 11.71 10.33
CA PHE A 265 3.21 11.10 9.03
C PHE A 265 1.89 11.66 8.51
N CYS A 266 1.88 12.14 7.25
CA CYS A 266 0.71 12.72 6.62
C CYS A 266 0.26 11.89 5.42
N CYS A 267 -0.99 11.41 5.44
CA CYS A 267 -1.60 10.66 4.34
C CYS A 267 -2.88 11.35 3.87
N LEU A 268 -2.78 12.16 2.80
CA LEU A 268 -3.92 12.86 2.21
C LEU A 268 -4.39 12.20 0.88
N SER A 269 -4.12 10.91 0.73
CA SER A 269 -4.45 10.13 -0.46
C SER A 269 -5.95 10.17 -0.78
N ASN A 270 -6.28 10.33 -2.07
CA ASN A 270 -7.64 10.22 -2.59
C ASN A 270 -8.10 8.76 -2.73
N HIS A 271 -7.16 7.82 -2.75
CA HIS A 271 -7.48 6.40 -2.89
C HIS A 271 -6.36 5.51 -2.34
N GLU A 272 -6.76 4.56 -1.48
CA GLU A 272 -5.90 3.52 -0.90
C GLU A 272 -6.68 2.21 -0.78
N GLY A 273 -6.05 1.10 -1.16
CA GLY A 273 -6.59 -0.24 -0.94
C GLY A 273 -6.32 -0.76 0.48
N PHE A 274 -5.18 -0.36 1.08
CA PHE A 274 -4.74 -0.75 2.42
C PHE A 274 -3.87 0.33 3.08
N CYS A 275 -2.85 0.83 2.37
CA CYS A 275 -1.88 1.84 2.82
C CYS A 275 -0.86 1.31 3.84
N VAL A 276 0.11 0.51 3.36
CA VAL A 276 1.21 -0.04 4.18
C VAL A 276 1.99 1.03 4.95
N PRO A 277 2.29 2.24 4.40
CA PRO A 277 2.98 3.31 5.13
C PRO A 277 2.32 3.74 6.45
N LEU A 278 1.02 3.50 6.64
CA LEU A 278 0.36 3.72 7.93
C LEU A 278 0.87 2.72 8.99
N LEU A 279 1.11 1.45 8.61
CA LEU A 279 1.67 0.46 9.53
C LEU A 279 3.15 0.75 9.83
N GLU A 280 3.93 1.15 8.82
CA GLU A 280 5.31 1.61 9.00
C GLU A 280 5.38 2.76 9.99
N SER A 281 4.50 3.76 9.85
CA SER A 281 4.38 4.87 10.79
C SER A 281 4.05 4.42 12.22
N MET A 282 3.14 3.46 12.37
CA MET A 282 2.79 2.88 13.68
C MET A 282 3.96 2.15 14.32
N VAL A 283 4.77 1.39 13.55
CA VAL A 283 5.99 0.71 14.04
C VAL A 283 6.97 1.74 14.61
N HIS A 284 7.13 2.88 13.92
CA HIS A 284 7.98 3.98 14.36
C HIS A 284 7.33 4.89 15.42
N ARG A 285 6.09 4.57 15.89
CA ARG A 285 5.32 5.38 16.85
C ARG A 285 5.15 6.84 16.37
N LEU A 286 5.18 7.04 15.06
CA LEU A 286 5.04 8.34 14.45
C LEU A 286 3.54 8.72 14.43
N PRO A 287 3.14 9.89 14.96
CA PRO A 287 1.76 10.33 14.90
C PRO A 287 1.27 10.42 13.45
N ILE A 288 0.03 10.03 13.22
CA ILE A 288 -0.59 9.98 11.88
C ILE A 288 -1.65 11.07 11.78
N VAL A 289 -1.59 11.88 10.72
CA VAL A 289 -2.67 12.75 10.25
C VAL A 289 -3.08 12.26 8.87
N ALA A 290 -4.33 11.82 8.73
CA ALA A 290 -4.79 11.20 7.49
C ALA A 290 -6.17 11.72 7.05
N TYR A 291 -6.43 11.70 5.76
CA TYR A 291 -7.75 11.98 5.18
C TYR A 291 -8.63 10.73 5.21
N THR A 292 -9.92 10.92 5.59
CA THR A 292 -10.91 9.84 5.63
C THR A 292 -11.34 9.43 4.23
N ASN A 293 -10.63 8.50 3.61
CA ASN A 293 -11.00 7.97 2.30
C ASN A 293 -10.66 6.48 2.20
N THR A 294 -11.50 5.73 1.49
CA THR A 294 -11.33 4.33 1.13
C THR A 294 -10.94 3.43 2.32
N ALA A 295 -9.78 2.78 2.31
CA ALA A 295 -9.34 1.89 3.39
C ALA A 295 -8.64 2.61 4.56
N VAL A 296 -8.27 3.90 4.42
CA VAL A 296 -7.49 4.64 5.43
C VAL A 296 -8.12 4.62 6.83
N PRO A 297 -9.43 4.92 7.01
CA PRO A 297 -10.06 4.87 8.34
C PRO A 297 -10.01 3.48 8.98
N GLU A 298 -10.15 2.43 8.15
CA GLU A 298 -10.10 1.04 8.62
C GLU A 298 -8.68 0.66 9.06
N THR A 299 -7.66 1.09 8.33
CA THR A 299 -6.26 0.81 8.67
C THR A 299 -5.81 1.58 9.90
N VAL A 300 -6.17 2.87 10.01
CA VAL A 300 -5.78 3.73 11.15
C VAL A 300 -6.52 3.37 12.44
N GLN A 301 -7.83 3.22 12.40
CA GLN A 301 -8.73 2.80 13.49
C GLN A 301 -8.35 3.34 14.88
N GLY A 302 -8.24 4.67 15.01
CA GLY A 302 -7.92 5.33 16.29
C GLY A 302 -6.42 5.54 16.56
N ALA A 303 -5.53 4.99 15.76
CA ALA A 303 -4.08 5.19 15.88
C ALA A 303 -3.57 6.51 15.25
N GLY A 304 -4.48 7.40 14.83
CA GLY A 304 -4.15 8.69 14.23
C GLY A 304 -5.34 9.63 14.20
N LEU A 305 -5.12 10.87 13.79
CA LEU A 305 -6.18 11.82 13.48
C LEU A 305 -6.64 11.64 12.05
N VAL A 306 -7.90 11.20 11.87
CA VAL A 306 -8.52 11.01 10.57
C VAL A 306 -9.47 12.18 10.31
N LEU A 307 -9.18 12.96 9.28
CA LEU A 307 -9.87 14.22 8.95
C LEU A 307 -10.99 14.00 7.93
N PRO A 308 -12.13 14.69 8.06
CA PRO A 308 -13.27 14.53 7.15
C PRO A 308 -13.05 15.15 5.77
N ASP A 309 -12.10 16.08 5.65
CA ASP A 309 -11.70 16.75 4.42
C ASP A 309 -10.22 17.16 4.47
N LYS A 310 -9.72 17.72 3.38
CA LYS A 310 -8.33 18.14 3.20
C LYS A 310 -8.16 19.66 3.16
N GLU A 311 -9.07 20.39 3.80
CA GLU A 311 -8.97 21.83 3.91
C GLU A 311 -7.63 22.20 4.58
N PRO A 312 -6.74 22.99 3.93
CA PRO A 312 -5.36 23.15 4.36
C PRO A 312 -5.20 23.68 5.79
N ALA A 313 -6.07 24.59 6.25
CA ALA A 313 -6.01 25.09 7.62
C ALA A 313 -6.41 24.01 8.65
N ARG A 314 -7.33 23.10 8.32
CA ARG A 314 -7.70 21.97 9.16
C ARG A 314 -6.58 20.97 9.26
N VAL A 315 -5.94 20.64 8.13
CA VAL A 315 -4.78 19.74 8.13
C VAL A 315 -3.64 20.35 8.93
N ALA A 316 -3.33 21.64 8.73
CA ALA A 316 -2.30 22.36 9.48
C ALA A 316 -2.58 22.36 10.99
N ALA A 317 -3.83 22.60 11.41
CA ALA A 317 -4.23 22.57 12.80
C ALA A 317 -4.12 21.15 13.42
N ALA A 318 -4.41 20.11 12.63
CA ALA A 318 -4.24 18.72 13.08
C ALA A 318 -2.76 18.36 13.24
N ILE A 319 -1.89 18.81 12.34
CA ILE A 319 -0.44 18.66 12.44
C ILE A 319 0.07 19.33 13.71
N ASP A 320 -0.26 20.61 13.93
CA ASP A 320 0.12 21.37 15.13
C ASP A 320 -0.33 20.65 16.40
N ARG A 321 -1.55 20.14 16.38
CA ARG A 321 -2.12 19.41 17.53
C ARG A 321 -1.35 18.14 17.86
N VAL A 322 -0.96 17.31 16.89
CA VAL A 322 -0.24 16.06 17.17
C VAL A 322 1.24 16.31 17.48
N VAL A 323 1.83 17.38 16.94
CA VAL A 323 3.22 17.73 17.21
C VAL A 323 3.37 18.39 18.58
N GLY A 324 2.44 19.30 18.95
CA GLY A 324 2.52 20.09 20.17
C GLY A 324 1.93 19.44 21.44
N ASP A 325 1.18 18.33 21.35
CA ASP A 325 0.53 17.71 22.50
C ASP A 325 1.14 16.34 22.84
N ASP A 326 2.09 16.33 23.79
CA ASP A 326 2.75 15.11 24.28
C ASP A 326 1.77 14.07 24.83
N ARG A 327 0.66 14.50 25.42
CA ARG A 327 -0.35 13.58 25.95
C ARG A 327 -1.07 12.87 24.80
N LEU A 328 -1.46 13.62 23.76
CA LEU A 328 -2.07 13.07 22.56
C LEU A 328 -1.11 12.11 21.86
N ARG A 329 0.16 12.49 21.68
CA ARG A 329 1.19 11.62 21.09
C ARG A 329 1.31 10.28 21.82
N LYS A 330 1.34 10.29 23.14
CA LYS A 330 1.37 9.05 23.95
C LYS A 330 0.12 8.19 23.76
N VAL A 331 -1.06 8.80 23.68
CA VAL A 331 -2.31 8.07 23.42
C VAL A 331 -2.30 7.44 22.03
N LEU A 332 -1.91 8.19 21.01
CA LEU A 332 -1.82 7.68 19.63
C LEU A 332 -0.78 6.58 19.50
N ALA A 333 0.39 6.71 20.13
CA ALA A 333 1.42 5.67 20.13
C ALA A 333 0.95 4.37 20.82
N ALA A 334 0.16 4.47 21.89
CA ALA A 334 -0.43 3.30 22.53
C ALA A 334 -1.49 2.63 21.64
N ALA A 335 -2.34 3.43 20.99
CA ALA A 335 -3.33 2.93 20.02
C ALA A 335 -2.65 2.30 18.78
N SER A 336 -1.53 2.86 18.32
CA SER A 336 -0.71 2.28 17.26
C SER A 336 -0.19 0.90 17.62
N ALA A 337 0.35 0.73 18.83
CA ALA A 337 0.84 -0.56 19.30
C ALA A 337 -0.28 -1.62 19.36
N GLU A 338 -1.45 -1.25 19.91
CA GLU A 338 -2.63 -2.12 19.95
C GLU A 338 -3.11 -2.47 18.52
N ARG A 339 -3.11 -1.47 17.62
CA ARG A 339 -3.54 -1.68 16.22
C ARG A 339 -2.62 -2.63 15.48
N LEU A 340 -1.31 -2.54 15.64
CA LEU A 340 -0.32 -3.43 15.03
C LEU A 340 -0.55 -4.91 15.40
N GLU A 341 -1.06 -5.23 16.57
CA GLU A 341 -1.39 -6.60 16.97
C GLU A 341 -2.41 -7.27 16.02
N THR A 342 -3.28 -6.47 15.39
CA THR A 342 -4.23 -7.01 14.39
C THR A 342 -3.58 -7.37 13.07
N PHE A 343 -2.41 -6.81 12.79
CA PHE A 343 -1.61 -7.03 11.59
C PHE A 343 -0.38 -7.92 11.84
N ALA A 344 -0.22 -8.41 13.07
CA ALA A 344 0.90 -9.30 13.41
C ALA A 344 0.93 -10.51 12.47
N LEU A 345 2.08 -10.78 11.87
CA LEU A 345 2.24 -11.79 10.81
C LEU A 345 1.72 -13.19 11.21
N PRO A 346 1.94 -13.69 12.45
CA PRO A 346 1.38 -14.98 12.85
C PRO A 346 -0.15 -15.01 12.78
N ARG A 347 -0.81 -13.95 13.27
CA ARG A 347 -2.29 -13.83 13.26
C ARG A 347 -2.85 -13.78 11.84
N VAL A 348 -2.22 -13.00 10.97
CA VAL A 348 -2.65 -12.88 9.57
C VAL A 348 -2.44 -14.22 8.84
N ARG A 349 -1.33 -14.92 9.10
CA ARG A 349 -1.07 -16.26 8.58
C ARG A 349 -2.13 -17.28 9.01
N GLU A 350 -2.53 -17.28 10.27
CA GLU A 350 -3.63 -18.14 10.75
C GLU A 350 -4.95 -17.87 10.02
N GLY A 351 -5.24 -16.58 9.78
CA GLY A 351 -6.43 -16.16 9.03
C GLY A 351 -6.43 -16.69 7.59
N PHE A 352 -5.29 -16.52 6.87
CA PHE A 352 -5.13 -17.06 5.52
C PHE A 352 -5.23 -18.57 5.48
N ALA A 353 -4.55 -19.25 6.42
CA ALA A 353 -4.59 -20.70 6.56
C ALA A 353 -6.03 -21.21 6.68
N ALA A 354 -6.75 -20.71 7.67
CA ALA A 354 -8.12 -21.15 7.94
C ALA A 354 -9.08 -20.83 6.77
N ALA A 355 -8.94 -19.66 6.14
CA ALA A 355 -9.81 -19.27 5.04
C ALA A 355 -9.58 -20.11 3.77
N LEU A 356 -8.31 -20.39 3.42
CA LEU A 356 -7.96 -21.17 2.25
C LEU A 356 -8.31 -22.66 2.45
N ASP A 357 -8.06 -23.23 3.63
CA ASP A 357 -8.45 -24.60 3.96
C ASP A 357 -9.99 -24.78 3.86
N ALA A 358 -10.75 -23.82 4.42
CA ALA A 358 -12.21 -23.85 4.32
C ALA A 358 -12.70 -23.73 2.87
N ALA A 359 -12.09 -22.86 2.07
CA ALA A 359 -12.44 -22.70 0.65
C ALA A 359 -12.06 -23.92 -0.20
N CYS A 360 -10.98 -24.62 0.14
CA CYS A 360 -10.55 -25.83 -0.56
C CYS A 360 -11.41 -27.07 -0.20
N ALA A 361 -12.04 -27.08 0.98
CA ALA A 361 -12.87 -28.20 1.44
C ALA A 361 -14.25 -28.29 0.75
N VAL A 362 -14.70 -27.23 0.11
CA VAL A 362 -15.94 -27.13 -0.66
C VAL A 362 -15.70 -27.58 -2.11
#